data_0ce22e8a26af865b3a718a76fe683545
#
_entry.id   0ce22e8a26af865b3a718a76fe683545
#
_cell.length_a   1.000
_cell.length_b   1.000
_cell.length_c   1.000
_cell.angle_alpha   90.00
_cell.angle_beta   90.00
_cell.angle_gamma   90.00
#
_symmetry.space_group_name_H-M   'P 1'
#
loop_
_entity.id
_entity.type
_entity.pdbx_description
1 polymer ?
#
loop_
_entity_poly.entity_id
_entity_poly.type
_entity_poly.pdbx_seq_one_letter_code
_entity_poly.pdbx_strand_id
1 'polypeptide(L)'
;MKRILLMVLRNLIRLPGLLIKLWKYSSNVYKYTDEERNKFLKYIVHIANKGGNVKIESYGVENIPNENGFMLFPNHQGMYDVLALLDACPKPLSVVAKKEVAKIPLLKQLFKIMNVIFMDREDIRQSLQVIIEVSKQVNQGKNYIIFPEGTRSKNGNKVGEFKGGSFKAATKAKCPIVPVA
;
A
#
# COMPACT_ATOMS: atom_id res chain seq x y z
N MET A 1 7.29 -6.62 -17.62
CA MET A 1 8.33 -5.60 -17.86
C MET A 1 7.96 -4.57 -18.93
N LYS A 2 7.41 -4.97 -20.10
CA LYS A 2 7.02 -4.01 -21.18
C LYS A 2 6.12 -2.85 -20.72
N ARG A 3 5.10 -3.12 -19.88
CA ARG A 3 4.17 -2.07 -19.39
C ARG A 3 4.85 -1.06 -18.47
N ILE A 4 5.78 -1.50 -17.59
CA ILE A 4 6.53 -0.59 -16.71
C ILE A 4 7.40 0.35 -17.54
N LEU A 5 8.06 -0.16 -18.58
CA LEU A 5 8.83 0.67 -19.51
C LEU A 5 7.95 1.71 -20.19
N LEU A 6 6.76 1.32 -20.66
CA LEU A 6 5.79 2.24 -21.25
C LEU A 6 5.30 3.31 -20.25
N MET A 7 5.10 2.94 -18.98
CA MET A 7 4.74 3.90 -17.92
C MET A 7 5.81 4.99 -17.80
N VAL A 8 7.07 4.62 -17.83
CA VAL A 8 8.19 5.58 -17.76
C VAL A 8 8.29 6.41 -19.04
N LEU A 9 8.39 5.76 -20.21
CA LEU A 9 8.61 6.44 -21.48
C LEU A 9 7.51 7.45 -21.83
N ARG A 10 6.24 7.10 -21.63
CA ARG A 10 5.12 7.99 -21.94
C ARG A 10 4.96 9.14 -20.95
N ASN A 11 5.62 9.07 -19.82
CA ASN A 11 5.56 10.12 -18.79
C ASN A 11 6.89 10.89 -18.64
N LEU A 12 7.87 10.69 -19.51
CA LEU A 12 9.20 11.33 -19.42
C LEU A 12 9.11 12.85 -19.23
N ILE A 13 8.22 13.54 -19.96
CA ILE A 13 8.04 14.99 -19.84
C ILE A 13 7.47 15.38 -18.47
N ARG A 14 6.65 14.51 -17.85
CA ARG A 14 6.02 14.75 -16.55
C ARG A 14 6.92 14.38 -15.38
N LEU A 15 7.89 13.49 -15.60
CA LEU A 15 8.75 12.93 -14.56
C LEU A 15 9.44 14.00 -13.70
N PRO A 16 10.08 15.05 -14.26
CA PRO A 16 10.76 16.04 -13.42
C PRO A 16 9.80 16.73 -12.43
N GLY A 17 8.63 17.16 -12.90
CA GLY A 17 7.62 17.76 -12.03
C GLY A 17 7.04 16.80 -10.98
N LEU A 18 6.88 15.52 -11.36
CA LEU A 18 6.46 14.48 -10.42
C LEU A 18 7.51 14.22 -9.34
N LEU A 19 8.79 14.18 -9.71
CA LEU A 19 9.90 13.98 -8.77
C LEU A 19 10.02 15.14 -7.77
N ILE A 20 9.87 16.38 -8.24
CA ILE A 20 9.86 17.56 -7.37
C ILE A 20 8.69 17.49 -6.37
N LYS A 21 7.48 17.18 -6.85
CA LYS A 21 6.30 17.02 -5.98
C LYS A 21 6.49 15.85 -5.01
N LEU A 22 7.00 14.72 -5.47
CA LEU A 22 7.26 13.55 -4.65
C LEU A 22 8.24 13.88 -3.52
N TRP A 23 9.31 14.59 -3.86
CA TRP A 23 10.28 15.06 -2.86
C TRP A 23 9.64 16.04 -1.87
N LYS A 24 8.87 17.02 -2.34
CA LYS A 24 8.16 17.99 -1.50
C LYS A 24 7.22 17.32 -0.50
N TYR A 25 6.39 16.37 -0.96
CA TYR A 25 5.46 15.63 -0.10
C TYR A 25 6.20 14.74 0.89
N SER A 26 7.21 14.01 0.44
CA SER A 26 7.96 13.07 1.30
C SER A 26 8.85 13.77 2.34
N SER A 27 9.34 14.98 2.05
CA SER A 27 10.15 15.77 3.00
C SER A 27 9.31 16.51 4.04
N ASN A 28 8.01 16.71 3.77
CA ASN A 28 7.10 17.48 4.62
C ASN A 28 5.81 16.72 4.92
N VAL A 29 5.90 15.40 5.14
CA VAL A 29 4.73 14.53 5.31
C VAL A 29 3.73 15.04 6.36
N TYR A 30 4.25 15.61 7.44
CA TYR A 30 3.46 16.16 8.55
C TYR A 30 2.63 17.42 8.19
N LYS A 31 2.93 18.09 7.06
CA LYS A 31 2.18 19.25 6.57
C LYS A 31 0.95 18.89 5.74
N TYR A 32 0.80 17.61 5.40
CA TYR A 32 -0.27 17.13 4.54
C TYR A 32 -1.15 16.13 5.28
N THR A 33 -2.45 16.27 5.14
CA THR A 33 -3.42 15.28 5.64
C THR A 33 -3.28 13.94 4.92
N ASP A 34 -3.87 12.90 5.47
CA ASP A 34 -3.89 11.58 4.82
C ASP A 34 -4.63 11.64 3.48
N GLU A 35 -5.69 12.43 3.39
CA GLU A 35 -6.49 12.63 2.18
C GLU A 35 -5.66 13.33 1.09
N GLU A 36 -4.94 14.38 1.42
CA GLU A 36 -4.06 15.09 0.47
C GLU A 36 -2.96 14.19 -0.06
N ARG A 37 -2.35 13.40 0.82
CA ARG A 37 -1.32 12.41 0.46
C ARG A 37 -1.91 11.31 -0.42
N ASN A 38 -3.08 10.79 -0.06
CA ASN A 38 -3.78 9.78 -0.86
C ASN A 38 -4.15 10.31 -2.25
N LYS A 39 -4.67 11.53 -2.33
CA LYS A 39 -4.98 12.18 -3.62
C LYS A 39 -3.74 12.28 -4.52
N PHE A 40 -2.59 12.62 -3.93
CA PHE A 40 -1.34 12.67 -4.69
C PHE A 40 -0.87 11.28 -5.13
N LEU A 41 -0.96 10.27 -4.26
CA LEU A 41 -0.65 8.88 -4.62
C LEU A 41 -1.55 8.35 -5.74
N LYS A 42 -2.86 8.58 -5.65
CA LYS A 42 -3.80 8.21 -6.72
C LYS A 42 -3.49 8.91 -8.03
N TYR A 43 -3.08 10.17 -8.01
CA TYR A 43 -2.64 10.88 -9.21
C TYR A 43 -1.42 10.21 -9.85
N ILE A 44 -0.42 9.78 -9.05
CA ILE A 44 0.74 9.03 -9.56
C ILE A 44 0.30 7.70 -10.18
N VAL A 45 -0.57 6.95 -9.48
CA VAL A 45 -1.11 5.67 -9.99
C VAL A 45 -1.88 5.88 -11.30
N HIS A 46 -2.74 6.90 -11.36
CA HIS A 46 -3.48 7.23 -12.58
C HIS A 46 -2.56 7.52 -13.78
N ILE A 47 -1.51 8.31 -13.57
CA ILE A 47 -0.52 8.59 -14.62
C ILE A 47 0.21 7.32 -15.05
N ALA A 48 0.59 6.48 -14.09
CA ALA A 48 1.25 5.20 -14.37
C ALA A 48 0.32 4.29 -15.17
N ASN A 49 -0.93 4.13 -14.73
CA ASN A 49 -1.95 3.31 -15.41
C ASN A 49 -2.17 3.77 -16.85
N LYS A 50 -2.37 5.07 -17.06
CA LYS A 50 -2.54 5.64 -18.39
C LYS A 50 -1.30 5.39 -19.27
N GLY A 51 -0.10 5.61 -18.73
CA GLY A 51 1.15 5.37 -19.45
C GLY A 51 1.36 3.90 -19.80
N GLY A 52 1.03 2.98 -18.89
CA GLY A 52 1.16 1.54 -19.09
C GLY A 52 0.02 0.88 -19.85
N ASN A 53 -0.99 1.65 -20.25
CA ASN A 53 -2.24 1.12 -20.81
C ASN A 53 -2.85 0.04 -19.90
N VAL A 54 -2.96 0.37 -18.59
CA VAL A 54 -3.56 -0.49 -17.57
C VAL A 54 -4.94 0.06 -17.23
N LYS A 55 -5.95 -0.79 -17.29
CA LYS A 55 -7.31 -0.54 -16.79
C LYS A 55 -7.50 -1.41 -15.54
N ILE A 56 -7.95 -0.80 -14.46
CA ILE A 56 -8.33 -1.49 -13.24
C ILE A 56 -9.84 -1.52 -13.20
N GLU A 57 -10.39 -2.69 -13.03
CA GLU A 57 -11.81 -2.91 -12.78
C GLU A 57 -11.95 -3.46 -11.36
N SER A 58 -12.76 -2.80 -10.55
CA SER A 58 -12.94 -3.13 -9.14
C SER A 58 -14.39 -3.49 -8.89
N TYR A 59 -14.62 -4.54 -8.13
CA TYR A 59 -15.93 -5.02 -7.73
C TYR A 59 -16.00 -5.07 -6.21
N GLY A 60 -17.17 -4.82 -5.63
CA GLY A 60 -17.36 -4.90 -4.18
C GLY A 60 -16.76 -3.72 -3.41
N VAL A 61 -16.43 -2.61 -4.07
CA VAL A 61 -15.90 -1.40 -3.41
C VAL A 61 -16.88 -0.82 -2.41
N GLU A 62 -18.16 -1.03 -2.62
CA GLU A 62 -19.26 -0.66 -1.72
C GLU A 62 -19.22 -1.39 -0.37
N ASN A 63 -18.47 -2.51 -0.27
CA ASN A 63 -18.29 -3.26 0.98
C ASN A 63 -17.14 -2.69 1.85
N ILE A 64 -16.39 -1.71 1.35
CA ILE A 64 -15.38 -1.03 2.16
C ILE A 64 -16.07 -0.21 3.24
N PRO A 65 -15.65 -0.29 4.52
CA PRO A 65 -16.27 0.46 5.60
C PRO A 65 -16.35 1.96 5.31
N ASN A 66 -17.47 2.58 5.66
CA ASN A 66 -17.67 4.03 5.51
C ASN A 66 -16.74 4.82 6.43
N GLU A 67 -16.40 4.28 7.59
CA GLU A 67 -15.47 4.89 8.53
C GLU A 67 -14.05 4.36 8.32
N ASN A 68 -13.07 5.19 8.65
CA ASN A 68 -11.67 4.78 8.67
C ASN A 68 -11.38 3.92 9.91
N GLY A 69 -10.25 3.21 9.91
CA GLY A 69 -9.87 2.31 10.98
C GLY A 69 -10.15 0.84 10.65
N PHE A 70 -9.92 0.44 9.42
CA PHE A 70 -10.08 -0.94 8.93
C PHE A 70 -8.78 -1.49 8.34
N MET A 71 -8.74 -2.79 8.13
CA MET A 71 -7.59 -3.46 7.52
C MET A 71 -7.98 -4.29 6.30
N LEU A 72 -7.26 -4.09 5.19
CA LEU A 72 -7.37 -4.88 3.96
C LEU A 72 -6.40 -6.07 4.02
N PHE A 73 -6.91 -7.24 3.68
CA PHE A 73 -6.13 -8.49 3.58
C PHE A 73 -6.22 -9.08 2.17
N PRO A 74 -5.45 -8.51 1.22
CA PRO A 74 -5.41 -9.03 -0.14
C PRO A 74 -4.50 -10.26 -0.25
N ASN A 75 -4.78 -11.13 -1.22
CA ASN A 75 -3.79 -12.08 -1.72
C ASN A 75 -2.66 -11.32 -2.44
N HIS A 76 -1.47 -11.93 -2.56
CA HIS A 76 -0.29 -11.24 -3.09
C HIS A 76 0.21 -11.88 -4.38
N GLN A 77 -0.06 -11.24 -5.51
CA GLN A 77 0.31 -11.73 -6.83
C GLN A 77 1.55 -11.00 -7.40
N GLY A 78 1.69 -9.72 -7.14
CA GLY A 78 2.75 -8.94 -7.77
C GLY A 78 3.10 -7.63 -7.10
N MET A 79 4.09 -6.95 -7.64
CA MET A 79 4.48 -5.62 -7.16
C MET A 79 3.40 -4.55 -7.45
N TYR A 80 2.48 -4.85 -8.35
CA TYR A 80 1.44 -3.92 -8.76
C TYR A 80 0.23 -3.91 -7.84
N ASP A 81 0.07 -4.90 -6.97
CA ASP A 81 -1.11 -5.07 -6.12
C ASP A 81 -1.41 -3.84 -5.27
N VAL A 82 -0.37 -3.24 -4.66
CA VAL A 82 -0.53 -2.03 -3.85
C VAL A 82 -1.04 -0.85 -4.69
N LEU A 83 -0.58 -0.73 -5.94
CA LEU A 83 -1.04 0.33 -6.84
C LEU A 83 -2.50 0.09 -7.27
N ALA A 84 -2.88 -1.15 -7.52
CA ALA A 84 -4.25 -1.53 -7.82
C ALA A 84 -5.19 -1.21 -6.64
N LEU A 85 -4.78 -1.55 -5.42
CA LEU A 85 -5.54 -1.23 -4.21
C LEU A 85 -5.65 0.27 -3.96
N LEU A 86 -4.59 1.04 -4.20
CA LEU A 86 -4.64 2.51 -4.11
C LEU A 86 -5.58 3.13 -5.14
N ASP A 87 -5.67 2.55 -6.34
CA ASP A 87 -6.60 3.02 -7.37
C ASP A 87 -8.05 2.72 -6.98
N ALA A 88 -8.31 1.48 -6.55
CA ALA A 88 -9.64 0.97 -6.26
C ALA A 88 -10.23 1.53 -4.96
N CYS A 89 -9.45 1.60 -3.88
CA CYS A 89 -9.97 2.00 -2.58
C CYS A 89 -10.23 3.52 -2.51
N PRO A 90 -11.43 3.97 -2.12
CA PRO A 90 -11.75 5.40 -1.98
C PRO A 90 -11.04 6.07 -0.79
N LYS A 91 -10.57 5.28 0.17
CA LYS A 91 -9.97 5.75 1.43
C LYS A 91 -8.45 5.78 1.39
N PRO A 92 -7.78 6.63 2.19
CA PRO A 92 -6.34 6.57 2.37
C PRO A 92 -5.91 5.19 2.88
N LEU A 93 -4.80 4.67 2.33
CA LEU A 93 -4.25 3.38 2.71
C LEU A 93 -2.78 3.50 3.09
N SER A 94 -2.41 2.85 4.17
CA SER A 94 -1.03 2.56 4.57
C SER A 94 -0.73 1.06 4.36
N VAL A 95 0.55 0.69 4.35
CA VAL A 95 0.96 -0.70 4.08
C VAL A 95 1.97 -1.17 5.12
N VAL A 96 1.85 -2.42 5.54
CA VAL A 96 2.94 -3.12 6.23
C VAL A 96 3.78 -3.84 5.19
N ALA A 97 5.04 -3.49 5.08
CA ALA A 97 5.94 -4.02 4.06
C ALA A 97 7.19 -4.67 4.67
N LYS A 98 7.84 -5.55 3.91
CA LYS A 98 9.10 -6.17 4.32
C LYS A 98 10.22 -5.12 4.34
N LYS A 99 11.11 -5.15 5.35
CA LYS A 99 12.20 -4.17 5.54
C LYS A 99 13.10 -3.99 4.32
N GLU A 100 13.33 -5.05 3.54
CA GLU A 100 14.22 -5.02 2.38
C GLU A 100 13.74 -4.11 1.26
N VAL A 101 12.41 -3.91 1.13
CA VAL A 101 11.88 -3.02 0.09
C VAL A 101 12.16 -1.54 0.38
N ALA A 102 12.48 -1.19 1.63
CA ALA A 102 12.88 0.16 2.00
C ALA A 102 14.15 0.65 1.28
N LYS A 103 15.00 -0.29 0.80
CA LYS A 103 16.25 0.00 0.12
C LYS A 103 16.08 0.33 -1.37
N ILE A 104 14.89 0.14 -1.93
CA ILE A 104 14.63 0.39 -3.36
C ILE A 104 14.60 1.90 -3.59
N PRO A 105 15.52 2.44 -4.43
CA PRO A 105 15.51 3.87 -4.76
C PRO A 105 14.15 4.30 -5.31
N LEU A 106 13.79 5.57 -5.12
CA LEU A 106 12.52 6.17 -5.54
C LEU A 106 11.30 5.69 -4.75
N LEU A 107 11.21 4.42 -4.34
CA LEU A 107 10.10 3.92 -3.53
C LEU A 107 10.13 4.46 -2.10
N LYS A 108 11.30 4.82 -1.58
CA LYS A 108 11.46 5.41 -0.24
C LYS A 108 10.56 6.63 -0.02
N GLN A 109 10.45 7.51 -1.03
CA GLN A 109 9.61 8.69 -0.96
C GLN A 109 8.12 8.32 -0.96
N LEU A 110 7.73 7.38 -1.82
CA LEU A 110 6.35 6.86 -1.86
C LEU A 110 5.99 6.19 -0.53
N PHE A 111 6.88 5.39 0.03
CA PHE A 111 6.67 4.74 1.32
C PHE A 111 6.47 5.73 2.47
N LYS A 112 7.23 6.85 2.48
CA LYS A 112 7.02 7.92 3.45
C LYS A 112 5.63 8.55 3.31
N ILE A 113 5.21 8.86 2.09
CA ILE A 113 3.90 9.47 1.81
C ILE A 113 2.77 8.53 2.21
N MET A 114 2.93 7.22 1.98
CA MET A 114 1.97 6.18 2.35
C MET A 114 1.99 5.83 3.84
N ASN A 115 2.91 6.39 4.63
CA ASN A 115 3.12 5.98 6.01
C ASN A 115 3.37 4.46 6.16
N VAL A 116 4.23 3.89 5.30
CA VAL A 116 4.56 2.46 5.32
C VAL A 116 5.31 2.10 6.60
N ILE A 117 4.85 1.05 7.28
CA ILE A 117 5.56 0.46 8.40
C ILE A 117 6.33 -0.75 7.89
N PHE A 118 7.63 -0.78 8.16
CA PHE A 118 8.50 -1.88 7.76
C PHE A 118 8.59 -2.93 8.84
N MET A 119 8.44 -4.18 8.44
CA MET A 119 8.51 -5.34 9.34
C MET A 119 9.72 -6.21 9.00
N ASP A 120 10.52 -6.49 10.01
CA ASP A 120 11.50 -7.56 9.99
C ASP A 120 10.86 -8.85 10.50
N ARG A 121 10.63 -9.79 9.59
CA ARG A 121 9.94 -11.05 9.92
C ARG A 121 10.83 -12.05 10.66
N GLU A 122 12.14 -11.84 10.62
CA GLU A 122 13.12 -12.66 11.33
C GLU A 122 13.31 -12.19 12.78
N ASP A 123 12.94 -10.92 13.06
CA ASP A 123 12.94 -10.36 14.40
C ASP A 123 11.52 -10.37 15.00
N ILE A 124 11.29 -11.33 15.91
CA ILE A 124 10.00 -11.50 16.60
C ILE A 124 9.65 -10.25 17.43
N ARG A 125 10.64 -9.64 18.09
CA ARG A 125 10.40 -8.45 18.94
C ARG A 125 9.98 -7.27 18.11
N GLN A 126 10.67 -7.01 17.01
CA GLN A 126 10.33 -5.94 16.07
C GLN A 126 8.97 -6.21 15.42
N SER A 127 8.67 -7.44 15.02
CA SER A 127 7.37 -7.83 14.49
C SER A 127 6.23 -7.56 15.48
N LEU A 128 6.42 -7.82 16.78
CA LEU A 128 5.44 -7.50 17.82
C LEU A 128 5.24 -6.00 17.97
N GLN A 129 6.32 -5.21 17.93
CA GLN A 129 6.23 -3.74 17.97
C GLN A 129 5.44 -3.20 16.78
N VAL A 130 5.65 -3.74 15.59
CA VAL A 130 4.88 -3.38 14.39
C VAL A 130 3.40 -3.69 14.57
N ILE A 131 3.06 -4.87 15.09
CA ILE A 131 1.66 -5.24 15.37
C ILE A 131 1.00 -4.23 16.33
N ILE A 132 1.69 -3.85 17.38
CA ILE A 132 1.21 -2.87 18.37
C ILE A 132 1.02 -1.51 17.71
N GLU A 133 2.00 -1.04 16.95
CA GLU A 133 1.95 0.26 16.29
C GLU A 133 0.84 0.34 15.23
N VAL A 134 0.71 -0.70 14.38
CA VAL A 134 -0.39 -0.79 13.40
C VAL A 134 -1.75 -0.77 14.11
N SER A 135 -1.92 -1.58 15.16
CA SER A 135 -3.16 -1.62 15.93
C SER A 135 -3.51 -0.24 16.52
N LYS A 136 -2.52 0.47 17.08
CA LYS A 136 -2.69 1.83 17.61
C LYS A 136 -3.13 2.81 16.51
N GLN A 137 -2.47 2.78 15.36
CA GLN A 137 -2.79 3.68 14.24
C GLN A 137 -4.15 3.38 13.62
N VAL A 138 -4.54 2.10 13.55
CA VAL A 138 -5.89 1.70 13.10
C VAL A 138 -6.96 2.28 14.04
N ASN A 139 -6.75 2.20 15.36
CA ASN A 139 -7.67 2.81 16.35
C ASN A 139 -7.70 4.35 16.28
N GLN A 140 -6.71 4.97 15.64
CA GLN A 140 -6.66 6.41 15.33
C GLN A 140 -7.26 6.74 13.96
N GLY A 141 -7.92 5.80 13.30
CA GLY A 141 -8.57 5.99 12.01
C GLY A 141 -7.64 5.82 10.79
N LYS A 142 -6.51 5.11 10.91
CA LYS A 142 -5.70 4.73 9.74
C LYS A 142 -6.17 3.42 9.15
N ASN A 143 -6.11 3.28 7.84
CA ASN A 143 -6.42 2.02 7.16
C ASN A 143 -5.13 1.37 6.69
N TYR A 144 -5.02 0.06 6.89
CA TYR A 144 -3.80 -0.67 6.57
C TYR A 144 -4.04 -1.83 5.61
N ILE A 145 -3.06 -2.06 4.74
CA ILE A 145 -2.95 -3.27 3.91
C ILE A 145 -1.92 -4.18 4.55
N ILE A 146 -2.28 -5.44 4.76
CA ILE A 146 -1.36 -6.53 5.09
C ILE A 146 -1.62 -7.69 4.15
N PHE A 147 -0.60 -8.13 3.44
CA PHE A 147 -0.65 -9.35 2.62
C PHE A 147 -0.46 -10.57 3.53
N PRO A 148 -1.52 -11.37 3.79
CA PRO A 148 -1.46 -12.42 4.81
C PRO A 148 -0.54 -13.59 4.42
N GLU A 149 -0.29 -13.79 3.12
CA GLU A 149 0.67 -14.78 2.62
C GLU A 149 2.12 -14.45 3.03
N GLY A 150 2.40 -13.16 3.27
CA GLY A 150 3.72 -12.69 3.61
C GLY A 150 4.74 -12.73 2.46
N THR A 151 4.40 -13.27 1.32
CA THR A 151 5.23 -13.31 0.12
C THR A 151 4.34 -13.31 -1.11
N ARG A 152 4.89 -12.93 -2.27
CA ARG A 152 4.17 -13.05 -3.54
C ARG A 152 3.99 -14.52 -3.92
N SER A 153 2.85 -14.85 -4.50
CA SER A 153 2.61 -16.18 -5.04
C SER A 153 3.73 -16.58 -6.04
N LYS A 154 4.21 -17.79 -5.92
CA LYS A 154 5.16 -18.41 -6.86
C LYS A 154 4.46 -19.34 -7.86
N ASN A 155 3.16 -19.56 -7.67
CA ASN A 155 2.36 -20.55 -8.39
C ASN A 155 1.24 -19.88 -9.22
N GLY A 156 1.57 -18.77 -9.92
CA GLY A 156 0.60 -18.00 -10.69
C GLY A 156 -0.53 -17.44 -9.80
N ASN A 157 -1.77 -17.64 -10.20
CA ASN A 157 -2.94 -17.09 -9.49
C ASN A 157 -3.37 -17.92 -8.26
N LYS A 158 -2.60 -18.91 -7.84
CA LYS A 158 -2.93 -19.67 -6.63
C LYS A 158 -2.61 -18.84 -5.40
N VAL A 159 -3.59 -18.69 -4.51
CA VAL A 159 -3.43 -18.06 -3.20
C VAL A 159 -2.54 -18.95 -2.34
N GLY A 160 -1.56 -18.35 -1.68
CA GLY A 160 -0.67 -19.04 -0.76
C GLY A 160 -1.28 -19.23 0.63
N GLU A 161 -0.56 -19.91 1.50
CA GLU A 161 -0.96 -20.11 2.89
C GLU A 161 -0.98 -18.78 3.64
N PHE A 162 -2.08 -18.49 4.35
CA PHE A 162 -2.22 -17.31 5.19
C PHE A 162 -1.56 -17.51 6.54
N LYS A 163 -0.67 -16.62 6.90
CA LYS A 163 0.02 -16.64 8.19
C LYS A 163 -0.88 -16.02 9.26
N GLY A 164 -1.27 -16.78 10.27
CA GLY A 164 -2.13 -16.31 11.36
C GLY A 164 -1.60 -15.05 12.07
N GLY A 165 -0.28 -14.88 12.11
CA GLY A 165 0.37 -13.65 12.64
C GLY A 165 -0.02 -12.37 11.93
N SER A 166 -0.41 -12.44 10.64
CA SER A 166 -0.81 -11.27 9.83
C SER A 166 -2.10 -10.62 10.37
N PHE A 167 -2.96 -11.38 11.03
CA PHE A 167 -4.24 -10.89 11.56
C PHE A 167 -4.16 -10.32 12.97
N LYS A 168 -3.02 -10.48 13.67
CA LYS A 168 -2.86 -10.06 15.07
C LYS A 168 -3.10 -8.56 15.29
N ALA A 169 -2.72 -7.71 14.32
CA ALA A 169 -2.96 -6.27 14.43
C ALA A 169 -4.46 -5.94 14.39
N ALA A 170 -5.21 -6.56 13.47
CA ALA A 170 -6.66 -6.38 13.36
C ALA A 170 -7.40 -6.91 14.60
N THR A 171 -7.02 -8.10 15.07
CA THR A 171 -7.57 -8.70 16.29
C THR A 171 -7.33 -7.81 17.52
N LYS A 172 -6.09 -7.26 17.64
CA LYS A 172 -5.75 -6.35 18.74
C LYS A 172 -6.50 -5.02 18.64
N ALA A 173 -6.66 -4.46 17.46
CA ALA A 173 -7.42 -3.23 17.22
C ALA A 173 -8.94 -3.44 17.31
N LYS A 174 -9.43 -4.68 17.20
CA LYS A 174 -10.85 -5.03 17.08
C LYS A 174 -11.53 -4.28 15.92
N CYS A 175 -10.80 -4.11 14.82
CA CYS A 175 -11.25 -3.34 13.67
C CYS A 175 -11.91 -4.23 12.61
N PRO A 176 -12.70 -3.63 11.70
CA PRO A 176 -13.20 -4.33 10.51
C PRO A 176 -12.04 -4.86 9.66
N ILE A 177 -12.22 -6.07 9.11
CA ILE A 177 -11.32 -6.67 8.12
C ILE A 177 -12.04 -6.78 6.78
N VAL A 178 -11.31 -6.47 5.72
CA VAL A 178 -11.81 -6.51 4.34
C VAL A 178 -10.92 -7.48 3.55
N PRO A 179 -11.38 -8.71 3.29
CA PRO A 179 -10.67 -9.61 2.38
C PRO A 179 -10.76 -9.08 0.95
N VAL A 180 -9.67 -9.20 0.20
CA VAL A 180 -9.58 -8.76 -1.19
C VAL A 180 -8.90 -9.85 -2.03
N ALA A 181 -9.41 -10.09 -3.23
CA ALA A 181 -8.86 -11.07 -4.18
C ALA A 181 -8.65 -10.45 -5.56
#